data_d0e3638a327576d3d5ae0296de73ea62
#
_entry.id   d0e3638a327576d3d5ae0296de73ea62
#
_cell.length_a   1.000
_cell.length_b   1.000
_cell.length_c   1.000
_cell.angle_alpha   90.00
_cell.angle_beta   90.00
_cell.angle_gamma   90.00
#
_symmetry.space_group_name_H-M   'P 1'
#
loop_
_entity.id
_entity.type
_entity.pdbx_description
1 polymer ?
#
loop_
_entity_poly.entity_id
_entity_poly.type
_entity_poly.pdbx_seq_one_letter_code
_entity_poly.pdbx_strand_id
1 'polypeptide(L)'
;SKRFDDVNADITFAGYRFSERNYMTMDQYLNARYRNDFTGREKELYTVTLNKNFEDWKTSVNLQYSHQTYWDRRTSDYYTLSVNRYFDAFGFKNISLGLSASRSKYQNRDNDSAFVRLSVPWGTGTASYSGSMSNDRYTNTVGYSDTLNKGLSSYSLNAGVSSGGGQPSQSQMSAYYNHSSPLANLSANFSAVENGYTSFGMSASGGATITAKGAALHAGGMNGGTRLLVDTDGVGGVPVDGGRVSTNRWGIGVVTDVSSYYRNTTSVDLNKLPEDMEATRSVVESVLTEGAIGYREFEVLKGSRLFAVLRLADNSHPPFGASVTNAKGRELGMVADSGLAWLSGVNPGETLNVGWDGRTQCVVDIPAKLDPAQQLLLPCRKAN
;
A
#
# COMPACT_ATOMS: atom_id res chain seq x y z
N SER A 1 -1.54 -31.24 18.63
CA SER A 1 -0.92 -31.41 17.32
C SER A 1 0.35 -32.25 17.47
N LYS A 2 0.66 -33.02 16.43
CA LYS A 2 1.92 -33.74 16.29
C LYS A 2 2.53 -33.42 14.95
N ARG A 3 3.80 -33.00 14.98
CA ARG A 3 4.58 -32.70 13.80
C ARG A 3 5.57 -33.84 13.53
N PHE A 4 5.76 -34.16 12.29
CA PHE A 4 6.68 -35.18 11.78
C PHE A 4 7.67 -34.48 10.84
N ASP A 5 8.77 -33.98 11.41
CA ASP A 5 9.74 -33.14 10.68
C ASP A 5 10.43 -33.93 9.55
N ASP A 6 10.72 -35.20 9.75
CA ASP A 6 11.37 -36.06 8.75
C ASP A 6 10.59 -36.20 7.44
N VAL A 7 9.29 -35.98 7.50
CA VAL A 7 8.40 -36.11 6.35
C VAL A 7 7.63 -34.82 6.02
N ASN A 8 7.96 -33.70 6.66
CA ASN A 8 7.27 -32.41 6.49
C ASN A 8 5.74 -32.53 6.55
N ALA A 9 5.26 -33.19 7.59
CA ALA A 9 3.84 -33.41 7.83
C ALA A 9 3.45 -33.05 9.27
N ASP A 10 2.24 -32.59 9.44
CA ASP A 10 1.64 -32.44 10.77
C ASP A 10 0.19 -32.93 10.80
N ILE A 11 -0.19 -33.43 11.98
CA ILE A 11 -1.56 -33.82 12.29
C ILE A 11 -2.01 -33.02 13.49
N THR A 12 -3.11 -32.34 13.35
CA THR A 12 -3.75 -31.60 14.45
C THR A 12 -5.12 -32.20 14.73
N PHE A 13 -5.35 -32.49 15.98
CA PHE A 13 -6.68 -32.84 16.50
C PHE A 13 -7.13 -31.72 17.43
N ALA A 14 -8.35 -31.25 17.24
CA ALA A 14 -9.01 -30.28 18.12
C ALA A 14 -10.40 -30.80 18.47
N GLY A 15 -10.73 -30.75 19.75
CA GLY A 15 -12.05 -31.10 20.26
C GLY A 15 -12.58 -29.96 21.11
N TYR A 16 -13.81 -29.54 20.84
CA TYR A 16 -14.51 -28.51 21.59
C TYR A 16 -15.83 -29.07 22.10
N ARG A 17 -16.11 -28.86 23.39
CA ARG A 17 -17.43 -29.04 23.96
C ARG A 17 -18.00 -27.66 24.24
N PHE A 18 -19.11 -27.32 23.56
CA PHE A 18 -19.68 -26.00 23.69
C PHE A 18 -20.35 -25.85 25.05
N SER A 19 -21.53 -26.22 25.24
CA SER A 19 -22.19 -26.00 26.50
C SER A 19 -23.17 -27.12 26.84
N GLU A 20 -23.74 -27.09 28.04
CA GLU A 20 -24.80 -27.99 28.41
C GLU A 20 -26.11 -27.68 27.67
N ARG A 21 -27.00 -28.71 27.60
CA ARG A 21 -28.24 -28.63 26.84
C ARG A 21 -29.10 -27.41 27.15
N ASN A 22 -29.05 -26.92 28.37
CA ASN A 22 -29.90 -25.83 28.85
C ASN A 22 -29.24 -24.43 28.72
N TYR A 23 -27.98 -24.37 28.32
CA TYR A 23 -27.31 -23.10 28.13
C TYR A 23 -27.61 -22.56 26.73
N MET A 24 -27.94 -21.26 26.65
CA MET A 24 -28.19 -20.54 25.42
C MET A 24 -27.37 -19.27 25.41
N THR A 25 -26.85 -18.90 24.24
CA THR A 25 -26.33 -17.52 24.00
C THR A 25 -27.50 -16.55 24.03
N MET A 26 -27.24 -15.24 24.17
CA MET A 26 -28.30 -14.24 24.17
C MET A 26 -29.14 -14.31 22.88
N ASP A 27 -28.50 -14.47 21.73
CA ASP A 27 -29.20 -14.57 20.44
C ASP A 27 -30.07 -15.82 20.35
N GLN A 28 -29.57 -16.97 20.83
CA GLN A 28 -30.35 -18.21 20.89
C GLN A 28 -31.54 -18.07 21.85
N TYR A 29 -31.36 -17.43 22.99
CA TYR A 29 -32.43 -17.17 23.94
C TYR A 29 -33.50 -16.24 23.33
N LEU A 30 -33.12 -15.16 22.64
CA LEU A 30 -34.04 -14.24 21.99
C LEU A 30 -34.82 -14.92 20.85
N ASN A 31 -34.14 -15.73 20.04
CA ASN A 31 -34.78 -16.50 18.97
C ASN A 31 -35.75 -17.55 19.53
N ALA A 32 -35.36 -18.25 20.56
CA ALA A 32 -36.25 -19.20 21.26
C ALA A 32 -37.49 -18.49 21.83
N ARG A 33 -37.31 -17.35 22.48
CA ARG A 33 -38.39 -16.63 23.17
C ARG A 33 -39.34 -15.91 22.23
N TYR A 34 -38.81 -15.25 21.17
CA TYR A 34 -39.62 -14.36 20.32
C TYR A 34 -39.96 -15.02 18.97
N ARG A 35 -39.20 -15.99 18.50
CA ARG A 35 -39.43 -16.65 17.21
C ARG A 35 -39.81 -18.11 17.34
N ASN A 36 -39.84 -18.62 18.56
CA ASN A 36 -40.06 -20.03 18.88
C ASN A 36 -39.08 -20.97 18.14
N ASP A 37 -37.86 -20.47 17.89
CA ASP A 37 -36.79 -21.21 17.24
C ASP A 37 -35.78 -21.71 18.27
N PHE A 38 -35.79 -23.04 18.49
CA PHE A 38 -34.92 -23.74 19.43
C PHE A 38 -33.82 -24.51 18.69
N THR A 39 -33.66 -24.30 17.38
CA THR A 39 -32.79 -25.13 16.55
C THR A 39 -31.33 -24.65 16.54
N GLY A 40 -30.42 -25.57 16.33
CA GLY A 40 -29.01 -25.24 16.06
C GLY A 40 -28.13 -25.19 17.30
N ARG A 41 -28.51 -25.79 18.41
CA ARG A 41 -27.68 -25.83 19.63
C ARG A 41 -26.53 -26.81 19.47
N GLU A 42 -25.33 -26.26 19.37
CA GLU A 42 -24.09 -27.03 19.25
C GLU A 42 -23.73 -27.74 20.51
N LYS A 43 -23.29 -29.00 20.41
CA LYS A 43 -22.88 -29.82 21.52
C LYS A 43 -21.37 -30.02 21.54
N GLU A 44 -20.83 -30.61 20.49
CA GLU A 44 -19.42 -30.93 20.40
C GLU A 44 -18.94 -30.74 18.95
N LEU A 45 -17.69 -30.33 18.79
CA LEU A 45 -16.99 -30.24 17.52
C LEU A 45 -15.66 -30.95 17.62
N TYR A 46 -15.42 -31.88 16.74
CA TYR A 46 -14.14 -32.55 16.58
C TYR A 46 -13.57 -32.26 15.20
N THR A 47 -12.33 -31.82 15.14
CA THR A 47 -11.65 -31.53 13.90
C THR A 47 -10.31 -32.26 13.87
N VAL A 48 -10.06 -32.94 12.76
CA VAL A 48 -8.75 -33.53 12.42
C VAL A 48 -8.25 -32.84 11.17
N THR A 49 -7.04 -32.31 11.23
CA THR A 49 -6.37 -31.69 10.09
C THR A 49 -5.03 -32.40 9.86
N LEU A 50 -4.79 -32.78 8.62
CA LEU A 50 -3.53 -33.31 8.13
C LEU A 50 -2.95 -32.35 7.10
N ASN A 51 -1.73 -31.89 7.33
CA ASN A 51 -0.96 -31.10 6.39
C ASN A 51 0.27 -31.89 5.95
N LYS A 52 0.58 -31.88 4.69
CA LYS A 52 1.78 -32.49 4.12
C LYS A 52 2.38 -31.59 3.05
N ASN A 53 3.67 -31.29 3.18
CA ASN A 53 4.45 -30.59 2.17
C ASN A 53 5.41 -31.54 1.48
N PHE A 54 5.38 -31.54 0.16
CA PHE A 54 6.28 -32.26 -0.73
C PHE A 54 7.22 -31.23 -1.36
N GLU A 55 8.40 -31.01 -0.76
CA GLU A 55 9.33 -29.94 -1.17
C GLU A 55 9.82 -30.14 -2.61
N ASP A 56 10.23 -31.36 -2.97
CA ASP A 56 10.72 -31.69 -4.30
C ASP A 56 9.69 -31.39 -5.40
N TRP A 57 8.43 -31.52 -5.07
CA TRP A 57 7.31 -31.29 -6.01
C TRP A 57 6.68 -29.92 -5.86
N LYS A 58 7.19 -29.09 -4.91
CA LYS A 58 6.59 -27.81 -4.54
C LYS A 58 5.06 -27.91 -4.37
N THR A 59 4.64 -28.98 -3.68
CA THR A 59 3.24 -29.34 -3.54
C THR A 59 2.87 -29.40 -2.07
N SER A 60 1.77 -28.76 -1.70
CA SER A 60 1.16 -28.86 -0.38
C SER A 60 -0.21 -29.53 -0.47
N VAL A 61 -0.47 -30.42 0.46
CA VAL A 61 -1.75 -31.14 0.60
C VAL A 61 -2.29 -30.88 2.00
N ASN A 62 -3.54 -30.46 2.07
CA ASN A 62 -4.28 -30.29 3.31
C ASN A 62 -5.55 -31.16 3.25
N LEU A 63 -5.76 -31.97 4.28
CA LEU A 63 -6.99 -32.74 4.49
C LEU A 63 -7.57 -32.36 5.82
N GLN A 64 -8.83 -32.01 5.84
CA GLN A 64 -9.56 -31.66 7.05
C GLN A 64 -10.85 -32.48 7.13
N TYR A 65 -11.11 -33.04 8.29
CA TYR A 65 -12.38 -33.63 8.67
C TYR A 65 -12.90 -32.95 9.91
N SER A 66 -14.17 -32.54 9.91
CA SER A 66 -14.85 -31.97 11.08
C SER A 66 -16.17 -32.69 11.31
N HIS A 67 -16.42 -33.05 12.53
CA HIS A 67 -17.65 -33.69 13.00
C HIS A 67 -18.30 -32.82 14.08
N GLN A 68 -19.50 -32.31 13.81
CA GLN A 68 -20.22 -31.45 14.71
C GLN A 68 -21.53 -32.12 15.16
N THR A 69 -21.71 -32.24 16.47
CA THR A 69 -22.90 -32.76 17.11
C THR A 69 -23.76 -31.60 17.65
N TYR A 70 -25.05 -31.85 17.72
CA TYR A 70 -26.04 -30.90 18.22
C TYR A 70 -26.95 -31.58 19.26
N TRP A 71 -27.59 -30.77 20.09
CA TRP A 71 -28.57 -31.25 21.07
C TRP A 71 -29.94 -31.54 20.48
N ASP A 72 -30.28 -30.88 19.37
CA ASP A 72 -31.62 -30.76 18.83
C ASP A 72 -31.74 -31.17 17.36
N ARG A 73 -30.65 -31.54 16.70
CA ARG A 73 -30.64 -31.99 15.32
C ARG A 73 -29.57 -33.05 15.07
N ARG A 74 -29.59 -33.62 13.87
CA ARG A 74 -28.58 -34.59 13.43
C ARG A 74 -27.20 -33.97 13.32
N THR A 75 -26.18 -34.82 13.44
CA THR A 75 -24.78 -34.44 13.26
C THR A 75 -24.50 -33.89 11.89
N SER A 76 -23.49 -33.06 11.78
CA SER A 76 -22.96 -32.51 10.54
C SER A 76 -21.52 -32.96 10.36
N ASP A 77 -21.20 -33.50 9.20
CA ASP A 77 -19.85 -33.91 8.82
C ASP A 77 -19.36 -32.99 7.70
N TYR A 78 -18.10 -32.59 7.79
CA TYR A 78 -17.47 -31.75 6.80
C TYR A 78 -16.10 -32.32 6.44
N TYR A 79 -15.87 -32.52 5.15
CA TYR A 79 -14.61 -33.01 4.58
C TYR A 79 -14.08 -31.98 3.61
N THR A 80 -12.79 -31.67 3.70
CA THR A 80 -12.10 -30.81 2.74
C THR A 80 -10.76 -31.42 2.37
N LEU A 81 -10.48 -31.47 1.08
CA LEU A 81 -9.16 -31.77 0.53
C LEU A 81 -8.72 -30.59 -0.31
N SER A 82 -7.51 -30.09 -0.05
CA SER A 82 -6.89 -29.04 -0.83
C SER A 82 -5.49 -29.45 -1.27
N VAL A 83 -5.16 -29.21 -2.50
CA VAL A 83 -3.83 -29.46 -3.10
C VAL A 83 -3.39 -28.20 -3.81
N ASN A 84 -2.19 -27.68 -3.48
CA ASN A 84 -1.58 -26.57 -4.16
C ASN A 84 -0.22 -26.98 -4.67
N ARG A 85 0.08 -26.67 -5.91
CA ARG A 85 1.34 -26.98 -6.56
C ARG A 85 1.87 -25.80 -7.34
N TYR A 86 3.19 -25.57 -7.22
CA TYR A 86 3.93 -24.62 -8.04
C TYR A 86 4.88 -25.36 -8.96
N PHE A 87 4.93 -24.97 -10.23
CA PHE A 87 5.79 -25.63 -11.21
C PHE A 87 6.11 -24.71 -12.38
N ASP A 88 7.12 -25.08 -13.14
CA ASP A 88 7.55 -24.38 -14.36
C ASP A 88 7.16 -25.24 -15.56
N ALA A 89 6.51 -24.67 -16.56
CA ALA A 89 6.15 -25.37 -17.79
C ALA A 89 5.96 -24.39 -18.95
N PHE A 90 6.18 -24.87 -20.17
CA PHE A 90 5.92 -24.12 -21.43
C PHE A 90 6.64 -22.76 -21.49
N GLY A 91 7.79 -22.62 -20.83
CA GLY A 91 8.53 -21.35 -20.76
C GLY A 91 8.05 -20.39 -19.67
N PHE A 92 6.96 -20.69 -18.98
CA PHE A 92 6.48 -19.92 -17.84
C PHE A 92 7.05 -20.47 -16.53
N LYS A 93 7.41 -19.58 -15.63
CA LYS A 93 7.90 -19.91 -14.28
C LYS A 93 6.83 -19.63 -13.25
N ASN A 94 6.86 -20.40 -12.15
CA ASN A 94 5.96 -20.21 -11.02
C ASN A 94 4.47 -20.31 -11.38
N ILE A 95 4.10 -21.20 -12.28
CA ILE A 95 2.68 -21.54 -12.51
C ILE A 95 2.13 -22.12 -11.21
N SER A 96 0.96 -21.65 -10.77
CA SER A 96 0.30 -22.20 -9.60
C SER A 96 -0.98 -22.94 -9.99
N LEU A 97 -1.13 -24.16 -9.49
CA LEU A 97 -2.34 -24.98 -9.59
C LEU A 97 -2.89 -25.24 -8.21
N GLY A 98 -4.11 -24.82 -7.96
CA GLY A 98 -4.87 -25.10 -6.74
C GLY A 98 -6.08 -25.98 -7.07
N LEU A 99 -6.25 -27.04 -6.32
CA LEU A 99 -7.41 -27.92 -6.38
C LEU A 99 -8.02 -28.00 -4.98
N SER A 100 -9.33 -27.91 -4.86
CA SER A 100 -10.01 -28.23 -3.61
C SER A 100 -11.33 -28.95 -3.88
N ALA A 101 -11.66 -29.87 -2.98
CA ALA A 101 -12.93 -30.55 -2.96
C ALA A 101 -13.45 -30.57 -1.54
N SER A 102 -14.73 -30.31 -1.37
CA SER A 102 -15.37 -30.40 -0.05
C SER A 102 -16.73 -31.08 -0.17
N ARG A 103 -17.07 -31.80 0.89
CA ARG A 103 -18.39 -32.38 1.09
C ARG A 103 -18.88 -32.00 2.47
N SER A 104 -20.05 -31.43 2.55
CA SER A 104 -20.75 -31.22 3.80
C SER A 104 -22.03 -32.03 3.83
N LYS A 105 -22.24 -32.73 4.92
CA LYS A 105 -23.47 -33.47 5.16
C LYS A 105 -24.29 -32.74 6.22
N TYR A 106 -25.41 -32.20 5.81
CA TYR A 106 -26.29 -31.43 6.67
C TYR A 106 -27.75 -31.86 6.44
N GLN A 107 -28.45 -32.22 7.52
CA GLN A 107 -29.84 -32.64 7.48
C GLN A 107 -30.18 -33.69 6.39
N ASN A 108 -29.33 -34.66 6.22
CA ASN A 108 -29.47 -35.74 5.21
C ASN A 108 -29.32 -35.27 3.75
N ARG A 109 -28.78 -34.08 3.50
CA ARG A 109 -28.39 -33.57 2.18
C ARG A 109 -26.89 -33.50 2.11
N ASP A 110 -26.34 -34.08 1.07
CA ASP A 110 -24.94 -33.91 0.74
C ASP A 110 -24.81 -32.64 -0.12
N ASN A 111 -23.86 -31.80 0.24
CA ASN A 111 -23.51 -30.61 -0.50
C ASN A 111 -22.05 -30.76 -0.92
N ASP A 112 -21.87 -31.05 -2.20
CA ASP A 112 -20.56 -31.27 -2.81
C ASP A 112 -20.09 -30.01 -3.51
N SER A 113 -18.84 -29.63 -3.29
CA SER A 113 -18.20 -28.58 -4.04
C SER A 113 -16.78 -28.95 -4.44
N ALA A 114 -16.39 -28.54 -5.62
CA ALA A 114 -15.04 -28.68 -6.14
C ALA A 114 -14.61 -27.37 -6.78
N PHE A 115 -13.32 -27.06 -6.64
CA PHE A 115 -12.74 -25.86 -7.19
C PHE A 115 -11.37 -26.17 -7.78
N VAL A 116 -11.10 -25.63 -8.97
CA VAL A 116 -9.79 -25.65 -9.62
C VAL A 116 -9.38 -24.22 -9.95
N ARG A 117 -8.14 -23.90 -9.70
CA ARG A 117 -7.53 -22.62 -10.08
C ARG A 117 -6.17 -22.86 -10.69
N LEU A 118 -5.96 -22.28 -11.87
CA LEU A 118 -4.66 -22.22 -12.53
C LEU A 118 -4.29 -20.74 -12.68
N SER A 119 -3.08 -20.39 -12.29
CA SER A 119 -2.55 -19.04 -12.48
C SER A 119 -1.20 -19.12 -13.18
N VAL A 120 -1.07 -18.38 -14.26
CA VAL A 120 0.12 -18.35 -15.12
C VAL A 120 0.63 -16.91 -15.17
N PRO A 121 1.85 -16.62 -14.67
CA PRO A 121 2.47 -15.33 -14.87
C PRO A 121 2.66 -15.08 -16.38
N TRP A 122 2.11 -13.97 -16.86
CA TRP A 122 2.17 -13.62 -18.28
C TRP A 122 2.51 -12.13 -18.44
N GLY A 123 3.69 -11.86 -18.97
CA GLY A 123 4.23 -10.51 -19.04
C GLY A 123 4.46 -9.92 -17.65
N THR A 124 3.89 -8.77 -17.39
CA THR A 124 3.90 -8.10 -16.07
C THR A 124 2.74 -8.52 -15.18
N GLY A 125 1.74 -9.20 -15.75
CA GLY A 125 0.53 -9.61 -15.08
C GLY A 125 0.40 -11.12 -14.89
N THR A 126 -0.84 -11.55 -14.63
CA THR A 126 -1.19 -12.96 -14.39
C THR A 126 -2.46 -13.31 -15.14
N ALA A 127 -2.37 -14.31 -16.00
CA ALA A 127 -3.53 -14.98 -16.58
C ALA A 127 -4.02 -16.06 -15.62
N SER A 128 -5.31 -16.20 -15.46
CA SER A 128 -5.91 -17.17 -14.55
C SER A 128 -7.10 -17.89 -15.18
N TYR A 129 -7.25 -19.13 -14.79
CA TYR A 129 -8.46 -19.91 -15.01
C TYR A 129 -8.98 -20.39 -13.66
N SER A 130 -10.27 -20.34 -13.44
CA SER A 130 -10.94 -20.96 -12.31
C SER A 130 -12.18 -21.72 -12.76
N GLY A 131 -12.31 -22.95 -12.29
CA GLY A 131 -13.49 -23.77 -12.42
C GLY A 131 -14.05 -24.08 -11.04
N SER A 132 -15.35 -23.98 -10.88
CA SER A 132 -16.04 -24.38 -9.65
C SER A 132 -17.28 -25.21 -9.95
N MET A 133 -17.53 -26.18 -9.10
CA MET A 133 -18.75 -26.99 -9.09
C MET A 133 -19.37 -26.85 -7.69
N SER A 134 -20.64 -26.59 -7.63
CA SER A 134 -21.42 -26.60 -6.38
C SER A 134 -22.86 -27.03 -6.71
N ASN A 135 -23.29 -28.13 -6.11
CA ASN A 135 -24.67 -28.65 -6.30
C ASN A 135 -25.08 -28.73 -7.78
N ASP A 136 -24.31 -29.45 -8.60
CA ASP A 136 -24.51 -29.64 -10.05
C ASP A 136 -24.45 -28.35 -10.88
N ARG A 137 -24.08 -27.21 -10.31
CA ARG A 137 -23.81 -25.98 -11.04
C ARG A 137 -22.30 -25.83 -11.25
N TYR A 138 -21.92 -25.61 -12.49
CA TYR A 138 -20.53 -25.45 -12.93
C TYR A 138 -20.30 -24.00 -13.35
N THR A 139 -19.23 -23.39 -12.86
CA THR A 139 -18.82 -22.04 -13.28
C THR A 139 -17.37 -22.11 -13.73
N ASN A 140 -17.10 -21.64 -14.94
CA ASN A 140 -15.76 -21.54 -15.49
C ASN A 140 -15.47 -20.08 -15.79
N THR A 141 -14.32 -19.59 -15.33
CA THR A 141 -13.92 -18.20 -15.51
C THR A 141 -12.46 -18.15 -15.95
N VAL A 142 -12.19 -17.35 -16.95
CA VAL A 142 -10.84 -16.93 -17.34
C VAL A 142 -10.65 -15.47 -16.95
N GLY A 143 -9.45 -15.12 -16.55
CA GLY A 143 -9.16 -13.76 -16.13
C GLY A 143 -7.73 -13.36 -16.43
N TYR A 144 -7.52 -12.05 -16.47
CA TYR A 144 -6.20 -11.44 -16.51
C TYR A 144 -6.16 -10.26 -15.54
N SER A 145 -5.08 -10.16 -14.80
CA SER A 145 -4.84 -9.05 -13.88
C SER A 145 -3.41 -8.55 -14.00
N ASP A 146 -3.23 -7.23 -13.92
CA ASP A 146 -1.91 -6.62 -13.99
C ASP A 146 -1.88 -5.31 -13.20
N THR A 147 -0.67 -4.81 -12.99
CA THR A 147 -0.40 -3.51 -12.37
C THR A 147 0.23 -2.57 -13.38
N LEU A 148 -0.15 -1.31 -13.31
CA LEU A 148 0.35 -0.22 -14.15
C LEU A 148 0.97 0.87 -13.28
N ASN A 149 1.68 1.81 -13.92
CA ASN A 149 2.23 2.99 -13.27
C ASN A 149 3.08 2.64 -12.02
N LYS A 150 3.98 1.65 -12.15
CA LYS A 150 4.85 1.18 -11.05
C LYS A 150 4.06 0.73 -9.81
N GLY A 151 2.89 0.10 -10.01
CA GLY A 151 2.04 -0.42 -8.94
C GLY A 151 0.99 0.56 -8.40
N LEU A 152 0.93 1.81 -8.91
CA LEU A 152 -0.09 2.78 -8.50
C LEU A 152 -1.48 2.44 -9.03
N SER A 153 -1.55 1.69 -10.12
CA SER A 153 -2.82 1.23 -10.69
C SER A 153 -2.84 -0.28 -10.78
N SER A 154 -4.01 -0.87 -10.63
CA SER A 154 -4.24 -2.29 -10.90
C SER A 154 -5.54 -2.48 -11.66
N TYR A 155 -5.59 -3.49 -12.48
CA TYR A 155 -6.82 -3.88 -13.16
C TYR A 155 -6.98 -5.38 -13.21
N SER A 156 -8.22 -5.83 -13.32
CA SER A 156 -8.58 -7.22 -13.57
C SER A 156 -9.75 -7.29 -14.55
N LEU A 157 -9.67 -8.24 -15.45
CA LEU A 157 -10.70 -8.56 -16.42
C LEU A 157 -11.04 -10.03 -16.25
N ASN A 158 -12.32 -10.36 -16.18
CA ASN A 158 -12.77 -11.74 -16.06
C ASN A 158 -13.95 -11.98 -17.00
N ALA A 159 -13.97 -13.15 -17.60
CA ALA A 159 -15.10 -13.64 -18.39
C ALA A 159 -15.37 -15.10 -18.02
N GLY A 160 -16.62 -15.46 -17.90
CA GLY A 160 -16.99 -16.80 -17.45
C GLY A 160 -18.36 -17.24 -17.93
N VAL A 161 -18.61 -18.52 -17.77
CA VAL A 161 -19.89 -19.16 -18.05
C VAL A 161 -20.27 -20.02 -16.86
N SER A 162 -21.51 -19.89 -16.42
CA SER A 162 -22.14 -20.76 -15.44
C SER A 162 -23.19 -21.63 -16.10
N SER A 163 -23.20 -22.93 -15.82
CA SER A 163 -24.14 -23.90 -16.40
C SER A 163 -24.52 -24.99 -15.40
N GLY A 164 -25.61 -25.71 -15.64
CA GLY A 164 -26.07 -26.82 -14.80
C GLY A 164 -27.02 -26.38 -13.66
N GLY A 165 -27.35 -27.30 -12.75
CA GLY A 165 -28.30 -27.09 -11.66
C GLY A 165 -29.72 -26.84 -12.11
N GLY A 166 -30.12 -27.31 -13.30
CA GLY A 166 -31.47 -27.07 -13.84
C GLY A 166 -31.74 -25.64 -14.30
N GLN A 167 -30.71 -24.79 -14.35
CA GLN A 167 -30.81 -23.41 -14.79
C GLN A 167 -30.17 -23.23 -16.18
N PRO A 168 -30.65 -22.26 -17.00
CA PRO A 168 -30.00 -21.93 -18.25
C PRO A 168 -28.53 -21.55 -18.04
N SER A 169 -27.71 -21.81 -19.06
CA SER A 169 -26.33 -21.31 -19.08
C SER A 169 -26.35 -19.79 -19.13
N GLN A 170 -25.45 -19.15 -18.35
CA GLN A 170 -25.30 -17.70 -18.28
C GLN A 170 -23.84 -17.33 -18.48
N SER A 171 -23.61 -16.46 -19.45
CA SER A 171 -22.30 -15.81 -19.61
C SER A 171 -22.20 -14.64 -18.66
N GLN A 172 -21.01 -14.41 -18.14
CA GLN A 172 -20.72 -13.29 -17.24
C GLN A 172 -19.37 -12.66 -17.56
N MET A 173 -19.28 -11.35 -17.40
CA MET A 173 -18.03 -10.64 -17.48
C MET A 173 -17.92 -9.59 -16.38
N SER A 174 -16.71 -9.37 -15.92
CA SER A 174 -16.43 -8.32 -14.96
C SER A 174 -15.09 -7.67 -15.24
N ALA A 175 -15.00 -6.38 -14.96
CA ALA A 175 -13.78 -5.60 -15.02
C ALA A 175 -13.68 -4.76 -13.75
N TYR A 176 -12.48 -4.65 -13.24
CA TYR A 176 -12.16 -3.81 -12.10
C TYR A 176 -10.90 -3.01 -12.39
N TYR A 177 -10.91 -1.75 -12.04
CA TYR A 177 -9.76 -0.87 -12.11
C TYR A 177 -9.63 -0.11 -10.80
N ASN A 178 -8.42 0.00 -10.29
CA ASN A 178 -8.10 0.81 -9.13
C ASN A 178 -6.87 1.67 -9.42
N HIS A 179 -6.91 2.92 -9.01
CA HIS A 179 -5.78 3.83 -9.05
C HIS A 179 -5.59 4.49 -7.69
N SER A 180 -4.41 4.27 -7.10
CA SER A 180 -4.02 4.90 -5.85
C SER A 180 -3.05 6.03 -6.12
N SER A 181 -3.42 7.25 -5.76
CA SER A 181 -2.55 8.43 -5.86
C SER A 181 -2.39 9.07 -4.47
N PRO A 182 -1.40 9.92 -4.28
CA PRO A 182 -1.27 10.68 -3.03
C PRO A 182 -2.48 11.55 -2.70
N LEU A 183 -3.31 11.91 -3.69
CA LEU A 183 -4.44 12.82 -3.55
C LEU A 183 -5.77 12.11 -3.32
N ALA A 184 -5.96 10.94 -3.97
CA ALA A 184 -7.22 10.19 -3.91
C ALA A 184 -7.02 8.75 -4.37
N ASN A 185 -7.88 7.85 -3.90
CA ASN A 185 -8.06 6.52 -4.45
C ASN A 185 -9.28 6.52 -5.35
N LEU A 186 -9.10 6.06 -6.58
CA LEU A 186 -10.15 5.94 -7.57
C LEU A 186 -10.37 4.47 -7.87
N SER A 187 -11.62 4.03 -7.96
CA SER A 187 -11.93 2.70 -8.48
C SER A 187 -13.11 2.76 -9.44
N ALA A 188 -13.08 1.84 -10.41
CA ALA A 188 -14.17 1.61 -11.33
C ALA A 188 -14.41 0.10 -11.42
N ASN A 189 -15.67 -0.29 -11.47
CA ASN A 189 -16.07 -1.67 -11.66
C ASN A 189 -17.19 -1.77 -12.70
N PHE A 190 -17.11 -2.82 -13.47
CA PHE A 190 -18.12 -3.20 -14.44
C PHE A 190 -18.48 -4.67 -14.22
N SER A 191 -19.75 -5.01 -14.31
CA SER A 191 -20.22 -6.39 -14.25
C SER A 191 -21.44 -6.54 -15.15
N ALA A 192 -21.46 -7.60 -15.96
CA ALA A 192 -22.58 -7.97 -16.80
C ALA A 192 -22.82 -9.47 -16.72
N VAL A 193 -24.10 -9.86 -16.63
CA VAL A 193 -24.57 -11.23 -16.62
C VAL A 193 -25.65 -11.35 -17.68
N GLU A 194 -25.49 -12.32 -18.57
CA GLU A 194 -26.44 -12.60 -19.66
C GLU A 194 -27.84 -12.92 -19.08
N ASN A 195 -28.86 -12.30 -19.66
CA ASN A 195 -30.24 -12.39 -19.18
C ASN A 195 -30.43 -12.02 -17.69
N GLY A 196 -29.49 -11.30 -17.11
CA GLY A 196 -29.53 -10.86 -15.73
C GLY A 196 -29.44 -9.34 -15.63
N TYR A 197 -28.27 -8.83 -15.32
CA TYR A 197 -28.03 -7.40 -15.10
C TYR A 197 -26.74 -6.93 -15.75
N THR A 198 -26.68 -5.62 -15.98
CA THR A 198 -25.44 -4.91 -16.28
C THR A 198 -25.29 -3.79 -15.24
N SER A 199 -24.13 -3.71 -14.62
CA SER A 199 -23.82 -2.70 -13.63
C SER A 199 -22.48 -2.02 -13.93
N PHE A 200 -22.43 -0.74 -13.67
CA PHE A 200 -21.22 0.05 -13.71
C PHE A 200 -21.15 0.90 -12.44
N GLY A 201 -20.03 0.88 -11.78
CA GLY A 201 -19.79 1.66 -10.58
C GLY A 201 -18.47 2.40 -10.66
N MET A 202 -18.45 3.60 -10.11
CA MET A 202 -17.21 4.35 -9.89
C MET A 202 -17.19 4.84 -8.46
N SER A 203 -16.03 4.85 -7.84
CA SER A 203 -15.84 5.48 -6.55
C SER A 203 -14.55 6.30 -6.52
N ALA A 204 -14.62 7.40 -5.79
CA ALA A 204 -13.47 8.21 -5.46
C ALA A 204 -13.46 8.42 -3.95
N SER A 205 -12.36 8.13 -3.31
CA SER A 205 -12.18 8.38 -1.88
C SER A 205 -10.92 9.18 -1.63
N GLY A 206 -11.03 10.13 -0.74
CA GLY A 206 -9.96 11.01 -0.35
C GLY A 206 -10.46 12.00 0.69
N GLY A 207 -9.59 12.88 1.11
CA GLY A 207 -9.88 13.91 2.09
C GLY A 207 -9.14 15.20 1.81
N ALA A 208 -9.54 16.24 2.52
CA ALA A 208 -8.83 17.49 2.58
C ALA A 208 -8.52 17.80 4.05
N THR A 209 -7.31 18.28 4.31
CA THR A 209 -6.93 18.82 5.61
C THR A 209 -6.63 20.28 5.42
N ILE A 210 -7.29 21.14 6.20
CA ILE A 210 -7.17 22.60 6.14
C ILE A 210 -6.84 23.07 7.55
N THR A 211 -5.77 23.85 7.67
CA THR A 211 -5.31 24.45 8.92
C THR A 211 -4.82 25.88 8.67
N ALA A 212 -4.56 26.64 9.72
CA ALA A 212 -3.91 27.96 9.59
C ALA A 212 -2.49 27.89 8.98
N LYS A 213 -1.86 26.72 8.98
CA LYS A 213 -0.53 26.48 8.41
C LYS A 213 -0.53 26.06 6.94
N GLY A 214 -1.69 25.72 6.40
CA GLY A 214 -1.85 25.31 5.01
C GLY A 214 -2.92 24.28 4.80
N ALA A 215 -3.10 23.89 3.53
CA ALA A 215 -4.10 22.93 3.11
C ALA A 215 -3.54 21.96 2.07
N ALA A 216 -3.94 20.69 2.16
CA ALA A 216 -3.63 19.70 1.15
C ALA A 216 -4.73 18.63 1.05
N LEU A 217 -4.88 18.07 -0.14
CA LEU A 217 -5.65 16.87 -0.40
C LEU A 217 -4.82 15.63 -0.05
N HIS A 218 -5.48 14.55 0.32
CA HIS A 218 -4.84 13.28 0.63
C HIS A 218 -5.79 12.12 0.31
N ALA A 219 -5.24 10.95 0.09
CA ALA A 219 -6.01 9.74 -0.26
C ALA A 219 -6.94 9.25 0.86
N GLY A 220 -6.89 9.85 2.03
CA GLY A 220 -7.65 9.43 3.20
C GLY A 220 -6.84 8.46 4.07
N GLY A 221 -7.21 8.37 5.33
CA GLY A 221 -6.64 7.46 6.32
C GLY A 221 -7.75 6.80 7.12
N MET A 222 -7.51 5.59 7.59
CA MET A 222 -8.52 4.78 8.30
C MET A 222 -8.43 4.87 9.82
N ASN A 223 -7.31 5.36 10.37
CA ASN A 223 -7.04 5.29 11.80
C ASN A 223 -7.35 6.60 12.53
N GLY A 224 -8.55 6.70 13.11
CA GLY A 224 -8.92 7.73 14.09
C GLY A 224 -8.87 9.19 13.62
N GLY A 225 -8.56 9.44 12.35
CA GLY A 225 -8.44 10.78 11.80
C GLY A 225 -7.15 11.52 12.21
N THR A 226 -6.25 10.90 12.97
CA THR A 226 -4.95 11.46 13.35
C THR A 226 -4.06 11.59 12.13
N ARG A 227 -3.51 12.77 11.89
CA ARG A 227 -2.75 13.08 10.70
C ARG A 227 -1.65 14.10 10.96
N LEU A 228 -0.63 14.11 10.12
CA LEU A 228 0.47 15.04 10.20
C LEU A 228 0.50 15.91 8.94
N LEU A 229 0.30 17.21 9.10
CA LEU A 229 0.57 18.19 8.06
C LEU A 229 2.08 18.40 7.99
N VAL A 230 2.64 18.23 6.82
CA VAL A 230 4.06 18.45 6.54
C VAL A 230 4.23 19.63 5.59
N ASP A 231 5.24 20.43 5.87
CA ASP A 231 5.61 21.59 5.08
C ASP A 231 7.06 21.44 4.61
N THR A 232 7.31 21.67 3.35
CA THR A 232 8.63 21.60 2.72
C THR A 232 9.13 22.98 2.29
N ASP A 233 8.75 24.01 3.09
CA ASP A 233 9.15 25.40 2.90
C ASP A 233 8.83 25.94 1.50
N GLY A 234 7.60 25.66 1.04
CA GLY A 234 7.10 26.11 -0.25
C GLY A 234 7.57 25.29 -1.45
N VAL A 235 8.35 24.23 -1.26
CA VAL A 235 8.81 23.35 -2.33
C VAL A 235 7.79 22.26 -2.60
N GLY A 236 7.11 22.34 -3.74
CA GLY A 236 6.12 21.33 -4.14
C GLY A 236 6.74 20.11 -4.81
N GLY A 237 6.01 18.98 -4.78
CA GLY A 237 6.43 17.75 -5.44
C GLY A 237 7.44 16.92 -4.63
N VAL A 238 7.66 17.24 -3.36
CA VAL A 238 8.58 16.51 -2.49
C VAL A 238 7.92 15.20 -2.04
N PRO A 239 8.55 14.05 -2.31
CA PRO A 239 8.04 12.75 -1.87
C PRO A 239 8.32 12.55 -0.38
N VAL A 240 7.28 12.25 0.38
CA VAL A 240 7.32 12.02 1.83
C VAL A 240 6.73 10.66 2.13
N ASP A 241 7.12 10.06 3.25
CA ASP A 241 6.60 8.79 3.75
C ASP A 241 6.72 7.65 2.71
N GLY A 242 7.94 7.43 2.22
CA GLY A 242 8.23 6.44 1.18
C GLY A 242 7.60 6.76 -0.18
N GLY A 243 7.24 8.02 -0.43
CA GLY A 243 6.60 8.49 -1.65
C GLY A 243 5.08 8.23 -1.69
N ARG A 244 4.47 7.83 -0.57
CA ARG A 244 3.00 7.72 -0.44
C ARG A 244 2.32 9.09 -0.40
N VAL A 245 3.04 10.10 0.02
CA VAL A 245 2.60 11.50 0.06
C VAL A 245 3.52 12.32 -0.84
N SER A 246 2.95 13.26 -1.58
CA SER A 246 3.69 14.26 -2.34
C SER A 246 3.16 15.64 -1.95
N THR A 247 4.07 16.56 -1.65
CA THR A 247 3.66 17.93 -1.30
C THR A 247 3.06 18.64 -2.50
N ASN A 248 2.03 19.46 -2.27
CA ASN A 248 1.39 20.24 -3.30
C ASN A 248 2.29 21.42 -3.75
N ARG A 249 1.81 22.24 -4.68
CA ARG A 249 2.57 23.38 -5.22
C ARG A 249 3.02 24.42 -4.18
N TRP A 250 2.43 24.40 -2.99
CA TRP A 250 2.79 25.27 -1.87
C TRP A 250 3.70 24.59 -0.83
N GLY A 251 4.16 23.38 -1.12
CA GLY A 251 5.01 22.62 -0.22
C GLY A 251 4.27 21.89 0.89
N ILE A 252 2.93 21.83 0.86
CA ILE A 252 2.13 21.22 1.91
C ILE A 252 1.71 19.80 1.50
N GLY A 253 1.90 18.84 2.41
CA GLY A 253 1.41 17.46 2.29
C GLY A 253 0.73 16.99 3.57
N VAL A 254 -0.01 15.89 3.50
CA VAL A 254 -0.66 15.29 4.66
C VAL A 254 -0.36 13.81 4.72
N VAL A 255 0.27 13.39 5.82
CA VAL A 255 0.46 11.99 6.18
C VAL A 255 -0.74 11.58 7.04
N THR A 256 -1.50 10.58 6.60
CA THR A 256 -2.77 10.20 7.21
C THR A 256 -2.58 9.05 8.16
N ASP A 257 -1.96 8.01 8.03
CA ASP A 257 -1.93 6.84 8.91
C ASP A 257 -0.97 6.99 10.09
N VAL A 258 -1.11 8.09 10.83
CA VAL A 258 -0.27 8.39 12.00
C VAL A 258 -0.84 7.69 13.24
N SER A 259 -0.04 6.85 13.89
CA SER A 259 -0.45 6.16 15.12
C SER A 259 -0.57 7.13 16.27
N SER A 260 -1.75 7.18 16.91
CA SER A 260 -2.01 8.02 18.07
C SER A 260 -1.25 7.52 19.31
N TYR A 261 -0.73 8.44 20.12
CA TYR A 261 0.00 8.20 21.37
C TYR A 261 1.37 7.50 21.23
N TYR A 262 1.80 7.23 19.99
CA TYR A 262 3.11 6.65 19.71
C TYR A 262 4.03 7.66 19.02
N ARG A 263 5.34 7.43 19.15
CA ARG A 263 6.34 8.18 18.40
C ARG A 263 6.29 7.72 16.94
N ASN A 264 5.97 8.64 16.06
CA ASN A 264 5.95 8.43 14.62
C ASN A 264 7.11 9.19 13.99
N THR A 265 7.87 8.54 13.14
CA THR A 265 8.93 9.15 12.33
C THR A 265 8.42 9.32 10.91
N THR A 266 8.52 10.52 10.40
CA THR A 266 8.16 10.85 9.01
C THR A 266 9.39 11.39 8.31
N SER A 267 9.65 10.94 7.09
CA SER A 267 10.84 11.33 6.33
C SER A 267 10.52 11.68 4.88
N VAL A 268 11.36 12.55 4.31
CA VAL A 268 11.44 12.76 2.86
C VAL A 268 12.09 11.53 2.24
N ASP A 269 11.54 11.02 1.15
CA ASP A 269 12.12 9.90 0.40
C ASP A 269 13.25 10.42 -0.50
N LEU A 270 14.46 10.39 0.02
CA LEU A 270 15.65 10.88 -0.69
C LEU A 270 15.93 10.13 -2.00
N ASN A 271 15.51 8.87 -2.11
CA ASN A 271 15.70 8.06 -3.32
C ASN A 271 14.77 8.46 -4.47
N LYS A 272 13.64 9.06 -4.12
CA LYS A 272 12.64 9.57 -5.08
C LYS A 272 12.67 11.08 -5.24
N LEU A 273 13.55 11.75 -4.49
CA LEU A 273 13.69 13.20 -4.56
C LEU A 273 14.26 13.58 -5.94
N PRO A 274 13.66 14.54 -6.67
CA PRO A 274 14.20 15.05 -7.93
C PRO A 274 15.64 15.58 -7.77
N GLU A 275 16.45 15.49 -8.82
CA GLU A 275 17.86 15.90 -8.81
C GLU A 275 18.06 17.42 -8.52
N ASP A 276 17.05 18.23 -8.84
CA ASP A 276 17.01 19.66 -8.56
C ASP A 276 16.55 20.00 -7.14
N MET A 277 16.40 19.00 -6.27
CA MET A 277 15.99 19.17 -4.90
C MET A 277 17.00 18.57 -3.92
N GLU A 278 17.12 19.18 -2.76
CA GLU A 278 17.94 18.70 -1.65
C GLU A 278 17.21 18.92 -0.32
N ALA A 279 17.15 17.87 0.50
CA ALA A 279 16.55 17.95 1.82
C ALA A 279 17.66 18.02 2.88
N THR A 280 17.87 19.19 3.50
CA THR A 280 18.84 19.41 4.58
C THR A 280 18.31 18.90 5.91
N ARG A 281 16.98 18.94 6.09
CA ARG A 281 16.25 18.32 7.20
C ARG A 281 15.21 17.37 6.64
N SER A 282 15.59 16.10 6.54
CA SER A 282 14.80 15.07 5.86
C SER A 282 13.96 14.19 6.79
N VAL A 283 14.12 14.29 8.13
CA VAL A 283 13.43 13.45 9.10
C VAL A 283 12.84 14.30 10.21
N VAL A 284 11.59 14.02 10.57
CA VAL A 284 10.89 14.66 11.69
C VAL A 284 10.16 13.61 12.52
N GLU A 285 10.01 13.87 13.81
CA GLU A 285 9.28 13.04 14.75
C GLU A 285 8.02 13.75 15.25
N SER A 286 6.98 12.98 15.52
CA SER A 286 5.74 13.46 16.11
C SER A 286 5.13 12.45 17.07
N VAL A 287 4.46 12.95 18.09
CA VAL A 287 3.57 12.20 18.98
C VAL A 287 2.26 12.97 19.02
N LEU A 288 1.18 12.33 18.62
CA LEU A 288 -0.12 12.97 18.48
C LEU A 288 -1.17 12.22 19.29
N THR A 289 -2.17 12.91 19.79
CA THR A 289 -3.38 12.31 20.36
C THR A 289 -4.34 11.89 19.25
N GLU A 290 -5.29 11.04 19.57
CA GLU A 290 -6.30 10.60 18.62
C GLU A 290 -7.08 11.80 18.04
N GLY A 291 -7.26 11.80 16.71
CA GLY A 291 -7.94 12.87 15.97
C GLY A 291 -7.14 14.17 15.80
N ALA A 292 -5.94 14.26 16.35
CA ALA A 292 -5.11 15.47 16.25
C ALA A 292 -4.52 15.65 14.85
N ILE A 293 -4.35 16.93 14.48
CA ILE A 293 -3.61 17.31 13.27
C ILE A 293 -2.30 17.94 13.74
N GLY A 294 -1.20 17.20 13.58
CA GLY A 294 0.14 17.70 13.86
C GLY A 294 0.69 18.54 12.71
N TYR A 295 1.73 19.33 12.99
CA TYR A 295 2.46 20.10 11.98
C TYR A 295 3.96 19.90 12.17
N ARG A 296 4.67 19.64 11.04
CA ARG A 296 6.14 19.53 11.02
C ARG A 296 6.68 20.14 9.74
N GLU A 297 7.86 20.72 9.86
CA GLU A 297 8.58 21.34 8.75
C GLU A 297 9.80 20.52 8.37
N PHE A 298 9.97 20.30 7.09
CA PHE A 298 11.19 19.82 6.44
C PHE A 298 11.89 21.01 5.79
N GLU A 299 13.20 20.97 5.75
CA GLU A 299 13.98 21.96 5.03
C GLU A 299 14.37 21.36 3.68
N VAL A 300 13.73 21.85 2.61
CA VAL A 300 13.99 21.40 1.25
C VAL A 300 14.39 22.58 0.40
N LEU A 301 15.51 22.43 -0.29
CA LEU A 301 16.00 23.38 -1.28
C LEU A 301 15.62 22.88 -2.68
N LYS A 302 15.18 23.79 -3.53
CA LYS A 302 14.93 23.52 -4.94
C LYS A 302 15.72 24.48 -5.80
N GLY A 303 16.52 23.95 -6.72
CA GLY A 303 17.34 24.69 -7.64
C GLY A 303 18.56 23.89 -8.08
N SER A 304 19.37 24.51 -8.88
CA SER A 304 20.59 23.88 -9.40
C SER A 304 21.66 23.74 -8.32
N ARG A 305 22.48 22.71 -8.46
CA ARG A 305 23.73 22.56 -7.70
C ARG A 305 24.84 23.10 -8.56
N LEU A 306 25.73 23.86 -7.96
CA LEU A 306 26.89 24.39 -8.68
C LEU A 306 28.14 24.48 -7.80
N PHE A 307 29.29 24.35 -8.47
CA PHE A 307 30.58 24.69 -7.93
C PHE A 307 30.92 26.11 -8.33
N ALA A 308 31.28 26.93 -7.33
CA ALA A 308 31.71 28.29 -7.58
C ALA A 308 33.02 28.59 -6.88
N VAL A 309 33.77 29.52 -7.43
CA VAL A 309 34.91 30.17 -6.78
C VAL A 309 34.54 31.63 -6.57
N LEU A 310 34.45 32.04 -5.33
CA LEU A 310 34.13 33.42 -4.98
C LEU A 310 35.39 34.25 -4.86
N ARG A 311 35.38 35.45 -5.44
CA ARG A 311 36.50 36.41 -5.38
C ARG A 311 36.01 37.78 -4.96
N LEU A 312 36.70 38.38 -3.98
CA LEU A 312 36.50 39.75 -3.57
C LEU A 312 37.10 40.72 -4.60
N ALA A 313 36.79 42.01 -4.44
CA ALA A 313 37.26 43.05 -5.37
C ALA A 313 38.78 43.19 -5.44
N ASP A 314 39.48 42.82 -4.39
CA ASP A 314 40.95 42.80 -4.31
C ASP A 314 41.57 41.47 -4.74
N ASN A 315 40.81 40.62 -5.38
CA ASN A 315 41.19 39.27 -5.85
C ASN A 315 41.47 38.26 -4.72
N SER A 316 41.30 38.64 -3.47
CA SER A 316 41.28 37.67 -2.34
C SER A 316 39.96 36.87 -2.36
N HIS A 317 39.77 36.03 -1.35
CA HIS A 317 38.55 35.22 -1.22
C HIS A 317 37.86 35.48 0.14
N PRO A 318 36.55 35.24 0.25
CA PRO A 318 35.88 35.22 1.52
C PRO A 318 36.53 34.20 2.50
N PRO A 319 36.44 34.41 3.79
CA PRO A 319 37.04 33.47 4.76
C PRO A 319 36.34 32.13 4.71
N PHE A 320 37.07 31.09 5.12
CA PHE A 320 36.52 29.74 5.31
C PHE A 320 35.33 29.81 6.30
N GLY A 321 34.24 29.10 5.94
CA GLY A 321 33.01 29.08 6.73
C GLY A 321 32.09 30.29 6.50
N ALA A 322 32.41 31.20 5.58
CA ALA A 322 31.45 32.25 5.19
C ALA A 322 30.19 31.62 4.61
N SER A 323 29.02 31.99 5.11
CA SER A 323 27.73 31.46 4.67
C SER A 323 27.29 32.13 3.36
N VAL A 324 26.71 31.35 2.47
CA VAL A 324 26.08 31.85 1.25
C VAL A 324 24.57 31.66 1.37
N THR A 325 23.81 32.73 1.37
CA THR A 325 22.37 32.72 1.60
C THR A 325 21.62 33.37 0.43
N ASN A 326 20.39 32.92 0.20
CA ASN A 326 19.49 33.58 -0.77
C ASN A 326 18.81 34.81 -0.15
N ALA A 327 18.00 35.53 -0.95
CA ALA A 327 17.26 36.72 -0.49
C ALA A 327 16.28 36.45 0.67
N LYS A 328 15.89 35.20 0.91
CA LYS A 328 15.05 34.80 2.05
C LYS A 328 15.85 34.45 3.30
N GLY A 329 17.18 34.61 3.27
CA GLY A 329 18.08 34.27 4.40
C GLY A 329 18.35 32.78 4.53
N ARG A 330 17.94 31.94 3.56
CA ARG A 330 18.20 30.51 3.60
C ARG A 330 19.63 30.23 3.13
N GLU A 331 20.33 29.39 3.88
CA GLU A 331 21.68 28.96 3.55
C GLU A 331 21.66 27.97 2.37
N LEU A 332 22.42 28.29 1.32
CA LEU A 332 22.58 27.46 0.13
C LEU A 332 23.94 26.75 0.10
N GLY A 333 24.83 27.10 0.98
CA GLY A 333 26.15 26.51 1.14
C GLY A 333 27.11 27.44 1.87
N MET A 334 28.35 27.01 2.02
CA MET A 334 29.39 27.77 2.66
C MET A 334 30.66 27.81 1.82
N VAL A 335 31.50 28.82 2.09
CA VAL A 335 32.78 28.99 1.43
C VAL A 335 33.83 28.11 2.10
N ALA A 336 34.46 27.28 1.31
CA ALA A 336 35.60 26.43 1.68
C ALA A 336 36.93 27.16 1.39
N ASP A 337 38.04 26.44 1.50
CA ASP A 337 39.38 26.97 1.22
C ASP A 337 39.48 27.60 -0.19
N SER A 338 40.28 28.65 -0.30
CA SER A 338 40.55 29.34 -1.56
C SER A 338 39.33 29.92 -2.25
N GLY A 339 38.24 30.18 -1.49
CA GLY A 339 36.99 30.72 -2.01
C GLY A 339 36.11 29.73 -2.76
N LEU A 340 36.40 28.43 -2.71
CA LEU A 340 35.53 27.42 -3.24
C LEU A 340 34.21 27.37 -2.49
N ALA A 341 33.12 27.21 -3.20
CA ALA A 341 31.80 27.04 -2.60
C ALA A 341 31.02 25.98 -3.39
N TRP A 342 30.44 25.02 -2.66
CA TRP A 342 29.43 24.14 -3.18
C TRP A 342 28.07 24.70 -2.77
N LEU A 343 27.26 25.07 -3.77
CA LEU A 343 25.97 25.70 -3.56
C LEU A 343 24.84 24.80 -4.08
N SER A 344 23.80 24.61 -3.27
CA SER A 344 22.61 23.85 -3.62
C SER A 344 21.36 24.72 -3.55
N GLY A 345 20.41 24.50 -4.45
CA GLY A 345 19.17 25.25 -4.49
C GLY A 345 19.28 26.63 -5.14
N VAL A 346 20.26 26.80 -6.00
CA VAL A 346 20.54 28.07 -6.69
C VAL A 346 19.64 28.21 -7.91
N ASN A 347 19.04 29.39 -8.07
CA ASN A 347 18.23 29.70 -9.25
C ASN A 347 18.99 30.59 -10.24
N PRO A 348 18.78 30.41 -11.56
CA PRO A 348 19.37 31.26 -12.55
C PRO A 348 18.99 32.74 -12.38
N GLY A 349 19.97 33.63 -12.41
CA GLY A 349 19.76 35.09 -12.34
C GLY A 349 19.48 35.63 -10.93
N GLU A 350 19.56 34.81 -9.87
CA GLU A 350 19.41 35.31 -8.51
C GLU A 350 20.69 35.94 -7.94
N THR A 351 20.52 36.83 -6.97
CA THR A 351 21.61 37.40 -6.21
C THR A 351 21.70 36.75 -4.84
N LEU A 352 22.88 36.25 -4.47
CA LEU A 352 23.14 35.58 -3.21
C LEU A 352 23.94 36.50 -2.28
N ASN A 353 23.67 36.43 -1.00
CA ASN A 353 24.39 37.13 0.06
C ASN A 353 25.51 36.24 0.59
N VAL A 354 26.70 36.81 0.74
CA VAL A 354 27.85 36.14 1.37
C VAL A 354 28.14 36.82 2.67
N GLY A 355 28.04 36.08 3.77
CA GLY A 355 28.14 36.63 5.13
C GLY A 355 29.20 35.93 5.98
N TRP A 356 29.92 36.75 6.76
CA TRP A 356 30.79 36.31 7.87
C TRP A 356 30.77 37.40 8.97
N ASP A 357 31.21 37.06 10.15
CA ASP A 357 31.15 37.92 11.33
C ASP A 357 29.75 38.46 11.62
N GLY A 358 28.72 37.63 11.36
CA GLY A 358 27.32 37.97 11.64
C GLY A 358 26.68 39.02 10.72
N ARG A 359 27.31 39.38 9.60
CA ARG A 359 26.79 40.34 8.61
C ARG A 359 26.99 39.89 7.18
N THR A 360 26.11 40.33 6.30
CA THR A 360 26.36 40.24 4.84
C THR A 360 27.47 41.20 4.48
N GLN A 361 28.55 40.71 3.91
CA GLN A 361 29.71 41.46 3.54
C GLN A 361 29.76 41.77 2.06
N CYS A 362 29.33 40.84 1.24
CA CYS A 362 29.24 41.00 -0.21
C CYS A 362 28.10 40.20 -0.82
N VAL A 363 27.83 40.46 -2.07
CA VAL A 363 26.80 39.77 -2.87
C VAL A 363 27.41 39.20 -4.17
N VAL A 364 26.87 38.09 -4.59
CA VAL A 364 27.25 37.43 -5.85
C VAL A 364 26.02 37.27 -6.77
N ASP A 365 26.15 37.58 -8.04
CA ASP A 365 25.09 37.39 -9.01
C ASP A 365 25.30 36.07 -9.75
N ILE A 366 24.25 35.31 -9.80
CA ILE A 366 24.22 34.02 -10.48
C ILE A 366 23.87 34.26 -11.97
N PRO A 367 24.61 33.67 -12.93
CA PRO A 367 24.31 33.81 -14.35
C PRO A 367 22.89 33.31 -14.69
N ALA A 368 22.27 33.94 -15.71
CA ALA A 368 20.95 33.54 -16.19
C ALA A 368 20.93 32.15 -16.87
N LYS A 369 22.09 31.63 -17.27
CA LYS A 369 22.27 30.26 -17.76
C LYS A 369 23.26 29.55 -16.83
N LEU A 370 22.85 28.42 -16.26
CA LEU A 370 23.68 27.59 -15.44
C LEU A 370 24.03 26.30 -16.19
N ASP A 371 25.30 25.97 -16.17
CA ASP A 371 25.81 24.66 -16.54
C ASP A 371 26.31 23.99 -15.25
N PRO A 372 25.61 22.96 -14.72
CA PRO A 372 25.99 22.29 -13.47
C PRO A 372 27.37 21.61 -13.55
N ALA A 373 27.86 21.30 -14.75
CA ALA A 373 29.14 20.69 -14.94
C ALA A 373 30.31 21.69 -14.96
N GLN A 374 30.02 22.98 -15.02
CA GLN A 374 31.03 24.01 -15.11
C GLN A 374 31.26 24.70 -13.76
N GLN A 375 32.52 24.83 -13.37
CA GLN A 375 32.90 25.64 -12.22
C GLN A 375 32.77 27.13 -12.57
N LEU A 376 31.99 27.88 -11.78
CA LEU A 376 31.78 29.31 -12.02
C LEU A 376 32.75 30.15 -11.19
N LEU A 377 33.33 31.16 -11.78
CA LEU A 377 34.03 32.22 -11.08
C LEU A 377 33.05 33.38 -10.82
N LEU A 378 32.71 33.59 -9.54
CA LEU A 378 31.73 34.59 -9.13
C LEU A 378 32.39 35.74 -8.41
N PRO A 379 32.40 36.97 -8.95
CA PRO A 379 32.88 38.14 -8.25
C PRO A 379 31.91 38.54 -7.13
N CYS A 380 32.44 38.70 -5.93
CA CYS A 380 31.69 39.16 -4.77
C CYS A 380 31.76 40.68 -4.69
N ARG A 381 30.63 41.34 -5.00
CA ARG A 381 30.51 42.80 -4.93
C ARG A 381 30.13 43.24 -3.53
N LYS A 382 30.63 44.37 -3.06
CA LYS A 382 30.28 44.90 -1.73
C LYS A 382 28.76 45.05 -1.58
N ALA A 383 28.21 44.54 -0.49
CA ALA A 383 26.81 44.79 -0.17
C ALA A 383 26.57 46.29 0.01
N ASN A 384 25.55 46.85 -0.60
CA ASN A 384 25.15 48.24 -0.45
C ASN A 384 24.47 48.47 0.89
#